data_1bcf7e18193440943f6f20b800fb8354
#
_entry.id   1bcf7e18193440943f6f20b800fb8354
#
_cell.length_a   1.000
_cell.length_b   1.000
_cell.length_c   1.000
_cell.angle_alpha   90.00
_cell.angle_beta   90.00
_cell.angle_gamma   90.00
#
_symmetry.space_group_name_H-M   'P 1'
#
loop_
_entity.id
_entity.type
_entity.pdbx_description
1 polymer ?
#
loop_
_entity_poly.entity_id
_entity_poly.type
_entity_poly.pdbx_seq_one_letter_code
_entity_poly.pdbx_strand_id
1 'polypeptide(L)'
;DLDAALRVAFDLPGPGCVIVKHANPCGAAIHPDSLVEAYRLALSADPVSAYGGILVVNRPLTGQDVAAIVESKVFYEVIAAPGIDEEGLERLSRRSNLRVMVLPGDWTASAPAAPDARRVQGGFLLQGWDCASTGEWTTKLRAPSADEVECLRFAWAVCAGVKSNAIVLAARDGGGLVTNGVGAGQMSRVDSVELAVRKARRPVAGCVLASD
;
A
#
# COMPACT_ATOMS: atom_id res chain seq x y z
N ASP A 1 -10.28 0.66 -8.09
CA ASP A 1 -8.88 0.95 -7.69
C ASP A 1 -8.82 1.64 -6.33
N LEU A 2 -9.67 2.65 -6.07
CA LEU A 2 -9.67 3.37 -4.79
C LEU A 2 -9.97 2.43 -3.61
N ASP A 3 -10.99 1.57 -3.70
CA ASP A 3 -11.31 0.60 -2.65
C ASP A 3 -10.10 -0.31 -2.33
N ALA A 4 -9.41 -0.81 -3.36
CA ALA A 4 -8.21 -1.61 -3.18
C ALA A 4 -7.09 -0.83 -2.47
N ALA A 5 -6.92 0.45 -2.80
CA ALA A 5 -5.93 1.30 -2.16
C ALA A 5 -6.27 1.61 -0.70
N LEU A 6 -7.55 1.86 -0.41
CA LEU A 6 -8.04 2.08 0.95
C LEU A 6 -7.83 0.84 1.84
N ARG A 7 -8.10 -0.37 1.32
CA ARG A 7 -7.89 -1.62 2.06
C ARG A 7 -6.43 -1.81 2.47
N VAL A 8 -5.50 -1.65 1.53
CA VAL A 8 -4.07 -1.77 1.84
C VAL A 8 -3.63 -0.69 2.84
N ALA A 9 -4.04 0.57 2.63
CA ALA A 9 -3.65 1.67 3.50
C ALA A 9 -4.23 1.53 4.92
N PHE A 10 -5.41 0.91 5.06
CA PHE A 10 -6.04 0.59 6.33
C PHE A 10 -5.18 -0.39 7.16
N ASP A 11 -4.64 -1.43 6.51
CA ASP A 11 -3.88 -2.49 7.16
C ASP A 11 -2.41 -2.15 7.42
N LEU A 12 -1.89 -1.01 6.90
CA LEU A 12 -0.50 -0.62 7.13
C LEU A 12 -0.19 -0.47 8.63
N PRO A 13 0.86 -1.12 9.15
CA PRO A 13 1.15 -1.16 10.59
C PRO A 13 1.77 0.14 11.14
N GLY A 14 1.86 1.19 10.35
CA GLY A 14 2.43 2.48 10.73
C GLY A 14 2.05 3.61 9.77
N PRO A 15 2.52 4.85 10.03
CA PRO A 15 2.32 5.97 9.12
C PRO A 15 2.89 5.68 7.74
N GLY A 16 2.08 5.79 6.70
CA GLY A 16 2.54 5.42 5.37
C GLY A 16 1.55 5.69 4.26
N CYS A 17 1.89 5.19 3.10
CA CYS A 17 1.07 5.31 1.92
C CYS A 17 1.16 4.08 1.02
N VAL A 18 0.18 3.98 0.16
CA VAL A 18 0.12 2.98 -0.91
C VAL A 18 -0.20 3.65 -2.25
N ILE A 19 0.43 3.19 -3.29
CA ILE A 19 0.14 3.55 -4.67
C ILE A 19 -0.42 2.31 -5.35
N VAL A 20 -1.66 2.42 -5.84
CA VAL A 20 -2.38 1.32 -6.50
C VAL A 20 -2.59 1.63 -7.97
N LYS A 21 -2.39 0.62 -8.79
CA LYS A 21 -2.69 0.65 -10.22
C LYS A 21 -3.41 -0.65 -10.61
N HIS A 22 -4.57 -0.51 -11.25
CA HIS A 22 -5.40 -1.66 -11.68
C HIS A 22 -5.70 -2.63 -10.52
N ALA A 23 -6.14 -2.06 -9.39
CA ALA A 23 -6.51 -2.76 -8.16
C ALA A 23 -5.39 -3.60 -7.51
N ASN A 24 -4.11 -3.33 -7.84
CA ASN A 24 -2.96 -3.92 -7.15
C ASN A 24 -2.00 -2.84 -6.67
N PRO A 25 -1.39 -2.98 -5.49
CA PRO A 25 -0.33 -2.08 -5.06
C PRO A 25 0.90 -2.24 -5.96
N CYS A 26 1.35 -1.14 -6.55
CA CYS A 26 2.62 -1.08 -7.25
C CYS A 26 3.74 -0.54 -6.35
N GLY A 27 3.38 0.12 -5.25
CA GLY A 27 4.30 0.56 -4.22
C GLY A 27 3.56 0.85 -2.92
N ALA A 28 4.13 0.40 -1.81
CA ALA A 28 3.68 0.75 -0.46
C ALA A 28 4.89 0.97 0.43
N ALA A 29 4.77 1.88 1.39
CA ALA A 29 5.79 2.09 2.39
C ALA A 29 5.22 2.70 3.67
N ILE A 30 5.91 2.45 4.77
CA ILE A 30 5.71 3.15 6.03
C ILE A 30 7.02 3.78 6.48
N HIS A 31 6.92 4.91 7.17
CA HIS A 31 8.07 5.55 7.81
C HIS A 31 7.63 6.15 9.16
N PRO A 32 8.34 5.89 10.27
CA PRO A 32 7.88 6.29 11.59
C PRO A 32 7.69 7.81 11.74
N ASP A 33 8.57 8.59 11.13
CA ASP A 33 8.68 10.03 11.40
C ASP A 33 8.28 10.93 10.23
N SER A 34 8.07 10.38 9.00
CA SER A 34 7.89 11.23 7.82
C SER A 34 7.03 10.59 6.74
N LEU A 35 5.90 11.22 6.43
CA LEU A 35 5.07 10.84 5.27
C LEU A 35 5.76 11.15 3.94
N VAL A 36 6.59 12.18 3.89
CA VAL A 36 7.40 12.50 2.70
C VAL A 36 8.32 11.34 2.36
N GLU A 37 9.01 10.78 3.37
CA GLU A 37 9.91 9.63 3.15
C GLU A 37 9.11 8.36 2.84
N ALA A 38 7.99 8.11 3.52
CA ALA A 38 7.10 7.00 3.16
C ALA A 38 6.65 7.11 1.69
N TYR A 39 6.25 8.31 1.25
CA TYR A 39 5.87 8.53 -0.13
C TYR A 39 7.02 8.28 -1.12
N ARG A 40 8.21 8.81 -0.84
CA ARG A 40 9.39 8.60 -1.70
C ARG A 40 9.76 7.12 -1.82
N LEU A 41 9.72 6.40 -0.71
CA LEU A 41 9.96 4.97 -0.67
C LEU A 41 8.91 4.20 -1.48
N ALA A 42 7.62 4.48 -1.26
CA ALA A 42 6.54 3.83 -2.01
C ALA A 42 6.65 4.07 -3.52
N LEU A 43 6.91 5.32 -3.93
CA LEU A 43 7.11 5.67 -5.33
C LEU A 43 8.32 4.95 -5.93
N SER A 44 9.40 4.79 -5.17
CA SER A 44 10.63 4.14 -5.64
C SER A 44 10.46 2.65 -5.94
N ALA A 45 9.42 2.01 -5.41
CA ALA A 45 9.16 0.59 -5.64
C ALA A 45 8.81 0.29 -7.11
N ASP A 46 7.93 1.09 -7.72
CA ASP A 46 7.61 0.99 -9.17
C ASP A 46 7.15 2.34 -9.71
N PRO A 47 8.06 3.26 -9.98
CA PRO A 47 7.72 4.62 -10.43
C PRO A 47 7.04 4.64 -11.81
N VAL A 48 7.24 3.59 -12.61
CA VAL A 48 6.62 3.49 -13.95
C VAL A 48 5.14 3.18 -13.82
N SER A 49 4.78 2.20 -12.98
CA SER A 49 3.38 1.82 -12.77
C SER A 49 2.60 2.86 -11.96
N ALA A 50 3.29 3.68 -11.16
CA ALA A 50 2.66 4.73 -10.34
C ALA A 50 1.94 5.80 -11.16
N TYR A 51 2.33 6.04 -12.40
CA TYR A 51 1.72 7.04 -13.26
C TYR A 51 0.25 6.73 -13.55
N GLY A 52 -0.63 7.69 -13.26
CA GLY A 52 -2.10 7.52 -13.36
C GLY A 52 -2.65 6.54 -12.32
N GLY A 53 -1.94 6.31 -11.24
CA GLY A 53 -2.38 5.50 -10.11
C GLY A 53 -3.24 6.25 -9.11
N ILE A 54 -3.60 5.53 -8.06
CA ILE A 54 -4.33 6.02 -6.88
C ILE A 54 -3.34 6.06 -5.71
N LEU A 55 -3.16 7.22 -5.10
CA LEU A 55 -2.35 7.39 -3.89
C LEU A 55 -3.28 7.50 -2.68
N VAL A 56 -3.11 6.63 -1.70
CA VAL A 56 -3.78 6.72 -0.41
C VAL A 56 -2.73 6.84 0.70
N VAL A 57 -2.96 7.78 1.60
CA VAL A 57 -2.13 8.02 2.78
C VAL A 57 -2.99 7.78 4.02
N ASN A 58 -2.46 7.12 5.04
CA ASN A 58 -3.21 6.78 6.24
C ASN A 58 -3.04 7.78 7.40
N ARG A 59 -2.48 8.95 7.13
CA ARG A 59 -2.36 10.10 8.07
C ARG A 59 -2.73 11.38 7.34
N PRO A 60 -3.13 12.43 8.06
CA PRO A 60 -3.37 13.75 7.45
C PRO A 60 -2.14 14.26 6.69
N LEU A 61 -2.38 14.85 5.52
CA LEU A 61 -1.35 15.48 4.69
C LEU A 61 -1.19 16.95 5.05
N THR A 62 0.06 17.39 5.18
CA THR A 62 0.43 18.80 5.30
C THR A 62 0.81 19.38 3.94
N GLY A 63 0.88 20.72 3.85
CA GLY A 63 1.38 21.42 2.66
C GLY A 63 2.79 20.93 2.24
N GLN A 64 3.64 20.53 3.19
CA GLN A 64 4.96 19.97 2.91
C GLN A 64 4.86 18.57 2.27
N ASP A 65 3.98 17.70 2.77
CA ASP A 65 3.77 16.36 2.19
C ASP A 65 3.24 16.49 0.76
N VAL A 66 2.27 17.37 0.56
CA VAL A 66 1.71 17.67 -0.77
C VAL A 66 2.76 18.26 -1.70
N ALA A 67 3.66 19.13 -1.20
CA ALA A 67 4.75 19.67 -2.01
C ALA A 67 5.64 18.55 -2.56
N ALA A 68 6.05 17.58 -1.73
CA ALA A 68 6.85 16.44 -2.16
C ALA A 68 6.12 15.59 -3.21
N ILE A 69 4.80 15.37 -3.05
CA ILE A 69 3.98 14.65 -4.03
C ILE A 69 3.97 15.40 -5.37
N VAL A 70 3.77 16.72 -5.35
CA VAL A 70 3.72 17.57 -6.55
C VAL A 70 5.09 17.64 -7.25
N GLU A 71 6.17 17.77 -6.49
CA GLU A 71 7.55 17.83 -6.99
C GLU A 71 8.00 16.54 -7.68
N SER A 72 7.44 15.40 -7.31
CA SER A 72 7.72 14.13 -7.98
C SER A 72 7.31 14.11 -9.45
N LYS A 73 6.43 15.04 -9.88
CA LYS A 73 5.86 15.15 -11.22
C LYS A 73 5.08 13.91 -11.67
N VAL A 74 4.80 12.98 -10.77
CA VAL A 74 3.94 11.83 -11.06
C VAL A 74 2.49 12.30 -11.09
N PHE A 75 1.76 11.88 -12.12
CA PHE A 75 0.33 12.12 -12.21
C PHE A 75 -0.42 11.03 -11.46
N TYR A 76 -1.32 11.44 -10.55
CA TYR A 76 -2.29 10.57 -9.88
C TYR A 76 -3.70 10.95 -10.33
N GLU A 77 -4.56 9.95 -10.51
CA GLU A 77 -5.99 10.20 -10.77
C GLU A 77 -6.75 10.53 -9.49
N VAL A 78 -6.36 9.93 -8.37
CA VAL A 78 -6.94 10.17 -7.05
C VAL A 78 -5.82 10.26 -6.02
N ILE A 79 -5.96 11.21 -5.09
CA ILE A 79 -5.23 11.26 -3.83
C ILE A 79 -6.26 11.23 -2.71
N ALA A 80 -6.12 10.31 -1.76
CA ALA A 80 -6.99 10.21 -0.59
C ALA A 80 -6.18 10.21 0.71
N ALA A 81 -6.68 10.95 1.72
CA ALA A 81 -6.08 11.05 3.04
C ALA A 81 -7.15 11.36 4.10
N PRO A 82 -6.96 11.04 5.39
CA PRO A 82 -7.90 11.33 6.48
C PRO A 82 -7.98 12.84 6.85
N GLY A 83 -7.24 13.67 6.16
CA GLY A 83 -7.24 15.12 6.29
C GLY A 83 -6.19 15.70 5.35
N ILE A 84 -6.39 16.95 4.95
CA ILE A 84 -5.41 17.71 4.18
C ILE A 84 -5.52 19.16 4.68
N ASP A 85 -4.40 19.77 5.04
CA ASP A 85 -4.40 21.16 5.47
C ASP A 85 -4.73 22.14 4.33
N GLU A 86 -4.99 23.39 4.66
CA GLU A 86 -5.40 24.41 3.71
C GLU A 86 -4.34 24.64 2.62
N GLU A 87 -3.07 24.66 2.99
CA GLU A 87 -1.95 24.81 2.04
C GLU A 87 -1.89 23.63 1.08
N GLY A 88 -2.04 22.40 1.59
CA GLY A 88 -2.08 21.18 0.78
C GLY A 88 -3.25 21.18 -0.20
N LEU A 89 -4.44 21.54 0.26
CA LEU A 89 -5.63 21.66 -0.59
C LEU A 89 -5.44 22.70 -1.70
N GLU A 90 -4.89 23.88 -1.37
CA GLU A 90 -4.59 24.90 -2.38
C GLU A 90 -3.65 24.38 -3.45
N ARG A 91 -2.58 23.68 -3.05
CA ARG A 91 -1.61 23.10 -4.00
C ARG A 91 -2.24 22.05 -4.93
N LEU A 92 -3.09 21.16 -4.37
CA LEU A 92 -3.76 20.10 -5.13
C LEU A 92 -4.85 20.66 -6.06
N SER A 93 -5.56 21.71 -5.67
CA SER A 93 -6.64 22.34 -6.48
C SER A 93 -6.16 22.87 -7.84
N ARG A 94 -4.87 23.15 -7.96
CA ARG A 94 -4.25 23.57 -9.24
C ARG A 94 -4.11 22.43 -10.26
N ARG A 95 -4.47 21.20 -9.90
CA ARG A 95 -4.38 20.01 -10.73
C ARG A 95 -5.76 19.60 -11.26
N SER A 96 -6.13 20.08 -12.44
CA SER A 96 -7.50 19.98 -13.01
C SER A 96 -8.02 18.54 -13.17
N ASN A 97 -7.14 17.55 -13.37
CA ASN A 97 -7.50 16.16 -13.59
C ASN A 97 -7.37 15.26 -12.34
N LEU A 98 -6.95 15.85 -11.20
CA LEU A 98 -6.80 15.14 -9.95
C LEU A 98 -8.12 15.19 -9.16
N ARG A 99 -8.52 14.05 -8.62
CA ARG A 99 -9.61 13.94 -7.65
C ARG A 99 -9.00 13.82 -6.26
N VAL A 100 -9.39 14.71 -5.38
CA VAL A 100 -8.95 14.71 -3.97
C VAL A 100 -10.10 14.19 -3.12
N MET A 101 -9.82 13.18 -2.30
CA MET A 101 -10.78 12.60 -1.38
C MET A 101 -10.29 12.77 0.06
N VAL A 102 -11.06 13.48 0.86
CA VAL A 102 -10.82 13.56 2.30
C VAL A 102 -11.65 12.48 2.99
N LEU A 103 -10.97 11.58 3.67
CA LEU A 103 -11.57 10.47 4.42
C LEU A 103 -11.95 10.94 5.82
N PRO A 104 -12.88 10.26 6.52
CA PRO A 104 -13.09 10.51 7.95
C PRO A 104 -11.79 10.38 8.73
N GLY A 105 -11.57 11.25 9.74
CA GLY A 105 -10.30 11.29 10.47
C GLY A 105 -9.96 10.00 11.24
N ASP A 106 -10.98 9.21 11.54
CA ASP A 106 -10.91 7.94 12.28
C ASP A 106 -11.07 6.69 11.39
N TRP A 107 -11.01 6.83 10.07
CA TRP A 107 -11.30 5.75 9.13
C TRP A 107 -10.44 4.47 9.34
N THR A 108 -9.26 4.59 9.96
CA THR A 108 -8.39 3.46 10.31
C THR A 108 -8.60 2.94 11.73
N ALA A 109 -9.48 3.54 12.52
CA ALA A 109 -9.63 3.19 13.94
C ALA A 109 -10.31 1.83 14.15
N SER A 110 -11.19 1.43 13.23
CA SER A 110 -11.87 0.14 13.28
C SER A 110 -12.25 -0.34 11.88
N ALA A 111 -12.28 -1.65 11.69
CA ALA A 111 -12.80 -2.24 10.47
C ALA A 111 -14.26 -1.82 10.23
N PRO A 112 -14.68 -1.61 8.98
CA PRO A 112 -16.07 -1.31 8.68
C PRO A 112 -17.03 -2.35 9.26
N ALA A 113 -18.08 -1.90 9.95
CA ALA A 113 -19.11 -2.79 10.50
C ALA A 113 -20.00 -3.39 9.40
N ALA A 114 -20.09 -2.73 8.26
CA ALA A 114 -20.87 -3.22 7.12
C ALA A 114 -20.15 -4.40 6.43
N PRO A 115 -20.90 -5.44 5.98
CA PRO A 115 -20.31 -6.54 5.25
C PRO A 115 -19.71 -6.05 3.91
N ASP A 116 -18.64 -6.71 3.48
CA ASP A 116 -18.12 -6.57 2.12
C ASP A 116 -19.11 -7.23 1.15
N ALA A 117 -19.66 -6.44 0.24
CA ALA A 117 -20.66 -6.87 -0.72
C ALA A 117 -20.11 -6.78 -2.14
N ARG A 118 -19.97 -7.93 -2.81
CA ARG A 118 -19.53 -7.98 -4.22
C ARG A 118 -20.65 -8.43 -5.11
N ARG A 119 -20.99 -7.60 -6.10
CA ARG A 119 -21.99 -7.96 -7.08
C ARG A 119 -21.49 -9.09 -7.97
N VAL A 120 -22.32 -10.11 -8.14
CA VAL A 120 -22.17 -11.18 -9.12
C VAL A 120 -23.41 -11.22 -10.01
N GLN A 121 -23.37 -12.01 -11.09
CA GLN A 121 -24.56 -12.21 -11.91
C GLN A 121 -25.65 -12.92 -11.07
N GLY A 122 -26.79 -12.28 -10.94
CA GLY A 122 -27.94 -12.81 -10.21
C GLY A 122 -27.97 -12.52 -8.72
N GLY A 123 -26.96 -11.80 -8.15
CA GLY A 123 -26.97 -11.50 -6.71
C GLY A 123 -25.73 -10.81 -6.18
N PHE A 124 -25.45 -11.04 -4.90
CA PHE A 124 -24.30 -10.51 -4.20
C PHE A 124 -23.61 -11.60 -3.39
N LEU A 125 -22.28 -11.56 -3.33
CA LEU A 125 -21.50 -12.25 -2.33
C LEU A 125 -21.35 -11.31 -1.13
N LEU A 126 -21.67 -11.78 0.07
CA LEU A 126 -21.55 -11.04 1.31
C LEU A 126 -20.56 -11.77 2.22
N GLN A 127 -19.61 -11.03 2.78
CA GLN A 127 -18.66 -11.57 3.76
C GLN A 127 -18.33 -10.50 4.80
N GLY A 128 -17.75 -10.91 5.93
CA GLY A 128 -17.13 -9.97 6.86
C GLY A 128 -15.98 -9.22 6.20
N TRP A 129 -15.64 -8.05 6.73
CA TRP A 129 -14.47 -7.32 6.29
C TRP A 129 -13.21 -8.14 6.53
N ASP A 130 -12.43 -8.36 5.48
CA ASP A 130 -11.16 -9.07 5.56
C ASP A 130 -10.05 -8.06 5.86
N CYS A 131 -9.47 -8.14 7.06
CA CYS A 131 -8.33 -7.34 7.49
C CYS A 131 -7.11 -8.24 7.57
N ALA A 132 -5.92 -7.68 7.36
CA ALA A 132 -4.66 -8.39 7.55
C ALA A 132 -4.52 -8.83 9.03
N SER A 133 -4.99 -10.03 9.34
CA SER A 133 -4.90 -10.59 10.69
C SER A 133 -3.45 -10.89 11.05
N THR A 134 -3.07 -10.49 12.26
CA THR A 134 -1.77 -10.82 12.86
C THR A 134 -1.92 -11.88 13.96
N GLY A 135 -2.71 -12.92 13.71
CA GLY A 135 -2.83 -14.05 14.63
C GLY A 135 -1.47 -14.65 15.04
N GLU A 136 -1.48 -15.68 15.86
CA GLU A 136 -0.24 -16.33 16.29
C GLU A 136 0.56 -16.86 15.09
N TRP A 137 1.80 -16.38 14.97
CA TRP A 137 2.72 -16.81 13.92
C TRP A 137 3.58 -17.96 14.43
N THR A 138 3.62 -19.04 13.68
CA THR A 138 4.47 -20.19 13.98
C THR A 138 5.70 -20.20 13.08
N THR A 139 6.85 -20.58 13.62
CA THR A 139 8.10 -20.71 12.85
C THR A 139 8.41 -22.17 12.60
N LYS A 140 8.83 -22.51 11.38
CA LYS A 140 9.16 -23.90 10.99
C LYS A 140 10.65 -24.18 10.95
N LEU A 141 11.49 -23.21 10.63
CA LEU A 141 12.93 -23.39 10.48
C LEU A 141 13.70 -22.58 11.53
N ARG A 142 13.75 -21.27 11.38
CA ARG A 142 14.44 -20.38 12.31
C ARG A 142 13.49 -19.26 12.76
N ALA A 143 13.61 -18.87 14.00
CA ALA A 143 12.88 -17.69 14.49
C ALA A 143 13.37 -16.44 13.75
N PRO A 144 12.46 -15.59 13.24
CA PRO A 144 12.84 -14.31 12.66
C PRO A 144 13.36 -13.35 13.75
N SER A 145 14.24 -12.45 13.38
CA SER A 145 14.64 -11.33 14.25
C SER A 145 13.47 -10.34 14.42
N ALA A 146 13.58 -9.42 15.39
CA ALA A 146 12.58 -8.38 15.60
C ALA A 146 12.36 -7.53 14.34
N ASP A 147 13.44 -7.14 13.66
CA ASP A 147 13.39 -6.39 12.41
C ASP A 147 12.73 -7.16 11.27
N GLU A 148 13.00 -8.47 11.17
CA GLU A 148 12.33 -9.33 10.18
C GLU A 148 10.84 -9.47 10.49
N VAL A 149 10.44 -9.59 11.77
CA VAL A 149 9.01 -9.64 12.16
C VAL A 149 8.29 -8.35 11.75
N GLU A 150 8.89 -7.20 11.99
CA GLU A 150 8.29 -5.92 11.61
C GLU A 150 8.12 -5.83 10.09
N CYS A 151 9.14 -6.20 9.33
CA CYS A 151 9.10 -6.21 7.88
C CYS A 151 8.10 -7.25 7.33
N LEU A 152 8.01 -8.44 7.96
CA LEU A 152 7.02 -9.47 7.61
C LEU A 152 5.58 -9.00 7.85
N ARG A 153 5.31 -8.30 8.96
CA ARG A 153 3.98 -7.73 9.22
C ARG A 153 3.59 -6.70 8.17
N PHE A 154 4.52 -5.84 7.79
CA PHE A 154 4.30 -4.89 6.70
C PHE A 154 4.04 -5.61 5.36
N ALA A 155 4.88 -6.59 5.00
CA ALA A 155 4.70 -7.36 3.77
C ALA A 155 3.37 -8.11 3.74
N TRP A 156 2.95 -8.67 4.89
CA TRP A 156 1.68 -9.37 5.06
C TRP A 156 0.49 -8.43 4.85
N ALA A 157 0.51 -7.25 5.49
CA ALA A 157 -0.53 -6.24 5.33
C ALA A 157 -0.71 -5.83 3.86
N VAL A 158 0.40 -5.62 3.14
CA VAL A 158 0.34 -5.30 1.71
C VAL A 158 -0.15 -6.50 0.89
N CYS A 159 0.31 -7.73 1.22
CA CYS A 159 -0.05 -8.94 0.49
C CYS A 159 -1.54 -9.25 0.54
N ALA A 160 -2.22 -8.96 1.66
CA ALA A 160 -3.67 -9.12 1.80
C ALA A 160 -4.46 -8.32 0.74
N GLY A 161 -3.92 -7.20 0.27
CA GLY A 161 -4.53 -6.39 -0.79
C GLY A 161 -4.09 -6.72 -2.23
N VAL A 162 -3.25 -7.74 -2.42
CA VAL A 162 -2.76 -8.16 -3.75
C VAL A 162 -3.63 -9.28 -4.32
N LYS A 163 -3.91 -9.22 -5.60
CA LYS A 163 -4.65 -10.28 -6.30
C LYS A 163 -3.88 -11.62 -6.30
N SER A 164 -4.55 -12.69 -5.88
CA SER A 164 -4.01 -14.05 -5.85
C SER A 164 -3.65 -14.58 -7.28
N ASN A 165 -2.63 -15.40 -7.47
CA ASN A 165 -1.58 -15.70 -6.49
C ASN A 165 -0.74 -14.45 -6.24
N ALA A 166 -0.53 -14.13 -4.97
CA ALA A 166 0.12 -12.91 -4.53
C ALA A 166 1.52 -13.21 -3.95
N ILE A 167 2.49 -12.40 -4.34
CA ILE A 167 3.83 -12.36 -3.74
C ILE A 167 4.22 -10.91 -3.50
N VAL A 168 4.62 -10.62 -2.28
CA VAL A 168 5.17 -9.31 -1.91
C VAL A 168 6.56 -9.49 -1.32
N LEU A 169 7.55 -8.91 -1.98
CA LEU A 169 8.88 -8.74 -1.43
C LEU A 169 8.94 -7.39 -0.71
N ALA A 170 9.44 -7.37 0.50
CA ALA A 170 9.61 -6.14 1.26
C ALA A 170 11.00 -6.07 1.91
N ALA A 171 11.46 -4.85 2.12
CA ALA A 171 12.76 -4.55 2.70
C ALA A 171 12.69 -3.34 3.63
N ARG A 172 13.68 -3.21 4.51
CA ARG A 172 13.95 -1.99 5.24
C ARG A 172 14.87 -1.09 4.40
N ASP A 173 14.50 0.17 4.25
CA ASP A 173 15.29 1.16 3.53
C ASP A 173 15.03 2.56 4.09
N GLY A 174 16.04 3.40 4.19
CA GLY A 174 15.93 4.81 4.60
C GLY A 174 15.22 5.02 5.96
N GLY A 175 15.28 4.06 6.89
CA GLY A 175 14.57 4.12 8.18
C GLY A 175 13.11 3.65 8.12
N GLY A 176 12.57 3.38 6.93
CA GLY A 176 11.21 2.88 6.72
C GLY A 176 11.16 1.42 6.25
N LEU A 177 9.95 0.95 5.99
CA LEU A 177 9.68 -0.33 5.33
C LEU A 177 9.03 -0.07 3.98
N VAL A 178 9.45 -0.80 2.97
CA VAL A 178 9.00 -0.58 1.59
C VAL A 178 8.82 -1.89 0.84
N THR A 179 7.82 -1.94 -0.03
CA THR A 179 7.71 -3.03 -1.01
C THR A 179 8.88 -2.95 -2.01
N ASN A 180 9.52 -4.08 -2.27
CA ASN A 180 10.62 -4.17 -3.24
C ASN A 180 10.17 -4.73 -4.59
N GLY A 181 9.19 -5.64 -4.56
CA GLY A 181 8.60 -6.20 -5.77
C GLY A 181 7.27 -6.88 -5.45
N VAL A 182 6.33 -6.76 -6.38
CA VAL A 182 5.00 -7.35 -6.25
C VAL A 182 4.70 -8.22 -7.48
N GLY A 183 4.38 -9.47 -7.25
CA GLY A 183 3.79 -10.38 -8.22
C GLY A 183 2.32 -10.58 -7.89
N ALA A 184 1.44 -10.30 -8.84
CA ALA A 184 0.00 -10.24 -8.59
C ALA A 184 -0.79 -10.96 -9.68
N GLY A 185 -1.83 -11.69 -9.29
CA GLY A 185 -2.86 -12.18 -10.20
C GLY A 185 -2.40 -13.24 -11.19
N GLN A 186 -1.37 -14.01 -10.88
CA GLN A 186 -0.89 -15.07 -11.74
C GLN A 186 -1.54 -16.41 -11.41
N MET A 187 -1.79 -17.25 -12.42
CA MET A 187 -2.34 -18.59 -12.22
C MET A 187 -1.33 -19.51 -11.53
N SER A 188 -0.05 -19.28 -11.75
CA SER A 188 1.04 -20.00 -11.08
C SER A 188 1.68 -19.13 -9.99
N ARG A 189 1.85 -19.68 -8.79
CA ARG A 189 2.56 -18.98 -7.70
C ARG A 189 4.03 -18.74 -8.05
N VAL A 190 4.65 -19.65 -8.78
CA VAL A 190 6.04 -19.52 -9.26
C VAL A 190 6.16 -18.29 -10.17
N ASP A 191 5.22 -18.10 -11.10
CA ASP A 191 5.21 -16.93 -11.99
C ASP A 191 5.08 -15.61 -11.19
N SER A 192 4.27 -15.62 -10.11
CA SER A 192 4.19 -14.46 -9.21
C SER A 192 5.51 -14.18 -8.49
N VAL A 193 6.25 -15.22 -8.08
CA VAL A 193 7.60 -15.05 -7.50
C VAL A 193 8.55 -14.45 -8.53
N GLU A 194 8.58 -14.99 -9.75
CA GLU A 194 9.44 -14.49 -10.82
C GLU A 194 9.11 -13.04 -11.17
N LEU A 195 7.83 -12.69 -11.21
CA LEU A 195 7.37 -11.30 -11.39
C LEU A 195 7.85 -10.38 -10.28
N ALA A 196 7.69 -10.78 -9.01
CA ALA A 196 8.12 -9.98 -7.87
C ALA A 196 9.64 -9.74 -7.92
N VAL A 197 10.42 -10.79 -8.20
CA VAL A 197 11.88 -10.69 -8.34
C VAL A 197 12.28 -9.80 -9.52
N ARG A 198 11.65 -9.96 -10.68
CA ARG A 198 11.91 -9.14 -11.88
C ARG A 198 11.61 -7.67 -11.67
N LYS A 199 10.58 -7.36 -10.88
CA LYS A 199 10.19 -5.97 -10.57
C LYS A 199 10.99 -5.34 -9.44
N ALA A 200 11.75 -6.13 -8.69
CA ALA A 200 12.53 -5.63 -7.57
C ALA A 200 13.51 -4.52 -8.01
N ARG A 201 13.52 -3.42 -7.27
CA ARG A 201 14.40 -2.26 -7.51
C ARG A 201 15.59 -2.20 -6.56
N ARG A 202 15.55 -3.03 -5.51
CA ARG A 202 16.62 -3.23 -4.53
C ARG A 202 17.10 -4.67 -4.60
N PRO A 203 18.27 -5.01 -4.03
CA PRO A 203 18.68 -6.40 -3.92
C PRO A 203 17.57 -7.26 -3.28
N VAL A 204 17.28 -8.41 -3.87
CA VAL A 204 16.28 -9.36 -3.33
C VAL A 204 16.85 -10.09 -2.11
N ALA A 205 18.16 -10.29 -2.07
CA ALA A 205 18.83 -10.83 -0.90
C ALA A 205 18.60 -9.93 0.32
N GLY A 206 18.13 -10.52 1.42
CA GLY A 206 17.76 -9.81 2.64
C GLY A 206 16.33 -9.24 2.67
N CYS A 207 15.56 -9.39 1.59
CA CYS A 207 14.12 -9.12 1.64
C CYS A 207 13.37 -10.20 2.42
N VAL A 208 12.26 -9.82 3.02
CA VAL A 208 11.22 -10.76 3.43
C VAL A 208 10.25 -11.01 2.28
N LEU A 209 9.52 -12.13 2.34
CA LEU A 209 8.49 -12.48 1.37
C LEU A 209 7.19 -12.83 2.09
N ALA A 210 6.09 -12.22 1.64
CA ALA A 210 4.73 -12.62 1.98
C ALA A 210 4.02 -13.22 0.76
N SER A 211 3.17 -14.21 1.01
CA SER A 211 2.35 -14.90 0.00
C SER A 211 0.97 -15.21 0.58
N ASP A 212 -0.08 -15.13 -0.22
CA ASP A 212 -1.44 -15.58 0.09
C ASP A 212 -1.55 -17.11 0.19
#